data_ac98ebe5b8bca17ab9fd962fc730df33
#
_entry.id   ac98ebe5b8bca17ab9fd962fc730df33
#
_cell.length_a   1.000
_cell.length_b   1.000
_cell.length_c   1.000
_cell.angle_alpha   90.00
_cell.angle_beta   90.00
_cell.angle_gamma   90.00
#
_symmetry.space_group_name_H-M   'P 1'
#
loop_
_entity.id
_entity.type
_entity.pdbx_description
1 polymer ?
#
loop_
_entity_poly.entity_id
_entity_poly.type
_entity_poly.pdbx_seq_one_letter_code
_entity_poly.pdbx_strand_id
1 'polypeptide(L)'
;MALPGKKKKKPFKKLTRRITRSKAAHASIAFVVRGMVAGVRSLGEERAGRVGGAVARFVGRFVSETRLARKNLAAAFPEKSAAEREKILQGVWSGLGQTMVEYVFLDKLVDIDPERLGEGRIEVVGVDQFLAMRDDGKPGIIFSAHLANWEILAVVAARFGLPVVSLFRAPTNNVIAEDLMQQREQMMGKLVASNRGATFEVGAALDRGEHVGMLCDQHHSRGPKVPFFGRPVHANPLVARLARHYDCPVHGARTVRLPNGRFRVELTPPVELPRDAEGLIDVDAGTAKVMSVVEGWVREHPEQWLWLHNRWR
;
A
#
# COMPACT_ATOMS: atom_id res chain seq x y z
N MET A 1 -9.45 -6.90 -50.04
CA MET A 1 -8.75 -6.37 -48.85
C MET A 1 -9.78 -5.61 -48.03
N ALA A 2 -10.37 -6.23 -47.01
CA ALA A 2 -11.51 -5.70 -46.25
C ALA A 2 -10.99 -4.98 -45.01
N LEU A 3 -11.43 -3.73 -44.78
CA LEU A 3 -11.07 -2.90 -43.60
C LEU A 3 -11.72 -3.44 -42.35
N PRO A 4 -11.04 -3.44 -41.17
CA PRO A 4 -11.60 -3.97 -39.94
C PRO A 4 -12.69 -3.03 -39.40
N GLY A 5 -13.88 -3.60 -39.15
CA GLY A 5 -15.07 -2.91 -38.65
C GLY A 5 -14.85 -2.26 -37.27
N LYS A 6 -15.20 -0.98 -37.13
CA LYS A 6 -15.23 -0.22 -35.90
C LYS A 6 -16.22 -0.86 -34.92
N LYS A 7 -15.76 -1.46 -33.82
CA LYS A 7 -16.60 -1.94 -32.71
C LYS A 7 -17.41 -0.77 -32.14
N LYS A 8 -18.74 -0.80 -32.36
CA LYS A 8 -19.70 0.17 -31.75
C LYS A 8 -19.60 0.10 -30.22
N LYS A 9 -19.12 1.16 -29.58
CA LYS A 9 -19.10 1.28 -28.10
C LYS A 9 -20.54 1.31 -27.60
N LYS A 10 -20.89 0.38 -26.69
CA LYS A 10 -22.24 0.21 -26.14
C LYS A 10 -22.77 1.54 -25.56
N PRO A 11 -24.04 1.91 -25.82
CA PRO A 11 -24.64 3.21 -25.41
C PRO A 11 -24.60 3.46 -23.89
N PHE A 12 -24.63 2.40 -23.10
CA PHE A 12 -24.53 2.48 -21.63
C PHE A 12 -23.22 3.12 -21.12
N LYS A 13 -22.08 2.87 -21.78
CA LYS A 13 -20.79 3.51 -21.43
C LYS A 13 -20.74 5.00 -21.77
N LYS A 14 -21.55 5.47 -22.72
CA LYS A 14 -21.65 6.89 -23.08
C LYS A 14 -22.54 7.65 -22.08
N LEU A 15 -23.60 7.03 -21.58
CA LEU A 15 -24.52 7.62 -20.62
C LEU A 15 -23.86 7.77 -19.23
N THR A 16 -23.22 6.74 -18.72
CA THR A 16 -22.46 6.80 -17.45
C THR A 16 -21.34 7.85 -17.50
N ARG A 17 -20.63 7.99 -18.63
CA ARG A 17 -19.56 8.98 -18.80
C ARG A 17 -20.09 10.42 -18.93
N ARG A 18 -21.36 10.63 -19.28
CA ARG A 18 -22.01 11.95 -19.35
C ARG A 18 -22.57 12.36 -17.99
N ILE A 19 -23.09 11.41 -17.22
CA ILE A 19 -23.59 11.62 -15.85
C ILE A 19 -22.44 11.97 -14.92
N THR A 20 -21.29 11.28 -15.01
CA THR A 20 -20.09 11.57 -14.19
C THR A 20 -19.37 12.87 -14.55
N ARG A 21 -19.80 13.61 -15.57
CA ARG A 21 -19.25 14.93 -15.96
C ARG A 21 -20.12 16.12 -15.52
N SER A 22 -21.31 15.87 -14.97
CA SER A 22 -22.20 16.91 -14.50
C SER A 22 -21.77 17.37 -13.09
N LYS A 23 -21.63 18.69 -12.87
CA LYS A 23 -21.37 19.26 -11.55
C LYS A 23 -22.41 18.83 -10.51
N ALA A 24 -23.66 18.69 -10.91
CA ALA A 24 -24.77 18.21 -10.06
C ALA A 24 -24.55 16.75 -9.64
N ALA A 25 -24.13 15.88 -10.56
CA ALA A 25 -23.83 14.48 -10.24
C ALA A 25 -22.64 14.35 -9.27
N HIS A 26 -21.61 15.18 -9.43
CA HIS A 26 -20.49 15.23 -8.49
C HIS A 26 -20.93 15.70 -7.10
N ALA A 27 -21.78 16.73 -7.02
CA ALA A 27 -22.33 17.21 -5.76
C ALA A 27 -23.19 16.15 -5.05
N SER A 28 -24.04 15.44 -5.81
CA SER A 28 -24.86 14.35 -5.26
C SER A 28 -24.00 13.17 -4.76
N ILE A 29 -22.97 12.79 -5.50
CA ILE A 29 -22.01 11.74 -5.07
C ILE A 29 -21.28 12.19 -3.80
N ALA A 30 -20.79 13.43 -3.76
CA ALA A 30 -20.11 13.97 -2.59
C ALA A 30 -21.03 14.01 -1.35
N PHE A 31 -22.30 14.40 -1.53
CA PHE A 31 -23.31 14.38 -0.46
C PHE A 31 -23.53 12.96 0.09
N VAL A 32 -23.73 11.99 -0.79
CA VAL A 32 -23.90 10.57 -0.40
C VAL A 32 -22.66 10.05 0.31
N VAL A 33 -21.46 10.35 -0.21
CA VAL A 33 -20.19 9.93 0.43
C VAL A 33 -20.03 10.57 1.80
N ARG A 34 -20.30 11.87 1.94
CA ARG A 34 -20.27 12.55 3.26
C ARG A 34 -21.28 11.96 4.24
N GLY A 35 -22.48 11.63 3.77
CA GLY A 35 -23.50 10.94 4.59
C GLY A 35 -23.04 9.55 5.05
N MET A 36 -22.42 8.78 4.14
CA MET A 36 -21.84 7.47 4.50
C MET A 36 -20.68 7.62 5.51
N VAL A 37 -19.79 8.58 5.29
CA VAL A 37 -18.67 8.86 6.23
C VAL A 37 -19.22 9.26 7.60
N ALA A 38 -20.23 10.12 7.66
CA ALA A 38 -20.88 10.50 8.93
C ALA A 38 -21.52 9.29 9.62
N GLY A 39 -22.23 8.44 8.87
CA GLY A 39 -22.80 7.19 9.38
C GLY A 39 -21.74 6.22 9.90
N VAL A 40 -20.62 6.08 9.18
CA VAL A 40 -19.49 5.26 9.63
C VAL A 40 -18.88 5.84 10.92
N ARG A 41 -18.69 7.17 10.99
CA ARG A 41 -18.16 7.84 12.19
C ARG A 41 -19.07 7.68 13.43
N SER A 42 -20.39 7.63 13.24
CA SER A 42 -21.34 7.46 14.34
C SER A 42 -21.30 6.08 15.00
N LEU A 43 -20.82 5.05 14.27
CA LEU A 43 -20.68 3.69 14.80
C LEU A 43 -19.48 3.54 15.73
N GLY A 44 -18.54 4.46 15.69
CA GLY A 44 -17.22 4.32 16.31
C GLY A 44 -16.31 3.33 15.58
N GLU A 45 -15.01 3.46 15.78
CA GLU A 45 -13.96 2.79 15.01
C GLU A 45 -14.06 1.26 15.00
N GLU A 46 -14.20 0.67 16.19
CA GLU A 46 -14.21 -0.79 16.32
C GLU A 46 -15.45 -1.44 15.71
N ARG A 47 -16.63 -0.85 15.95
CA ARG A 47 -17.89 -1.37 15.37
C ARG A 47 -17.89 -1.19 13.87
N ALA A 48 -17.50 -0.01 13.40
CA ALA A 48 -17.41 0.30 11.99
C ALA A 48 -16.42 -0.65 11.28
N GLY A 49 -15.24 -0.90 11.87
CA GLY A 49 -14.27 -1.86 11.36
C GLY A 49 -14.80 -3.29 11.29
N ARG A 50 -15.47 -3.77 12.34
CA ARG A 50 -16.11 -5.10 12.34
C ARG A 50 -17.18 -5.24 11.26
N VAL A 51 -18.03 -4.22 11.12
CA VAL A 51 -19.06 -4.19 10.08
C VAL A 51 -18.44 -4.16 8.70
N GLY A 52 -17.46 -3.28 8.46
CA GLY A 52 -16.73 -3.18 7.19
C GLY A 52 -16.07 -4.51 6.80
N GLY A 53 -15.41 -5.15 7.74
CA GLY A 53 -14.81 -6.48 7.53
C GLY A 53 -15.84 -7.57 7.23
N ALA A 54 -16.98 -7.58 7.92
CA ALA A 54 -18.06 -8.55 7.67
C ALA A 54 -18.71 -8.33 6.29
N VAL A 55 -19.00 -7.08 5.94
CA VAL A 55 -19.54 -6.71 4.61
C VAL A 55 -18.56 -7.10 3.51
N ALA A 56 -17.28 -6.78 3.66
CA ALA A 56 -16.28 -7.13 2.66
C ALA A 56 -16.13 -8.65 2.48
N ARG A 57 -16.16 -9.44 3.55
CA ARG A 57 -16.19 -10.92 3.47
C ARG A 57 -17.42 -11.44 2.74
N PHE A 58 -18.58 -10.84 2.98
CA PHE A 58 -19.82 -11.24 2.29
C PHE A 58 -19.74 -10.90 0.81
N VAL A 59 -19.45 -9.65 0.46
CA VAL A 59 -19.36 -9.18 -0.93
C VAL A 59 -18.25 -9.89 -1.69
N GLY A 60 -17.12 -10.15 -1.03
CA GLY A 60 -15.98 -10.83 -1.58
C GLY A 60 -16.28 -12.19 -2.20
N ARG A 61 -17.33 -12.89 -1.74
CA ARG A 61 -17.76 -14.18 -2.30
C ARG A 61 -18.21 -14.09 -3.76
N PHE A 62 -18.68 -12.92 -4.18
CA PHE A 62 -19.33 -12.69 -5.48
C PHE A 62 -18.42 -11.96 -6.48
N VAL A 63 -17.25 -11.48 -6.08
CA VAL A 63 -16.35 -10.74 -6.97
C VAL A 63 -15.32 -11.66 -7.65
N SER A 64 -14.94 -11.30 -8.87
CA SER A 64 -14.00 -12.09 -9.70
C SER A 64 -12.60 -12.21 -9.10
N GLU A 65 -12.16 -11.18 -8.36
CA GLU A 65 -10.87 -11.08 -7.70
C GLU A 65 -10.65 -12.20 -6.68
N THR A 66 -11.72 -12.70 -6.07
CA THR A 66 -11.68 -13.87 -5.16
C THR A 66 -11.20 -15.12 -5.86
N ARG A 67 -11.60 -15.35 -7.13
CA ARG A 67 -11.10 -16.49 -7.91
C ARG A 67 -9.59 -16.37 -8.16
N LEU A 68 -9.15 -15.15 -8.47
CA LEU A 68 -7.73 -14.86 -8.65
C LEU A 68 -6.94 -15.09 -7.35
N ALA A 69 -7.43 -14.57 -6.23
CA ALA A 69 -6.79 -14.76 -4.93
C ALA A 69 -6.69 -16.24 -4.52
N ARG A 70 -7.73 -17.04 -4.76
CA ARG A 70 -7.66 -18.51 -4.54
C ARG A 70 -6.56 -19.16 -5.38
N LYS A 71 -6.43 -18.77 -6.66
CA LYS A 71 -5.35 -19.26 -7.54
C LYS A 71 -3.97 -18.84 -7.02
N ASN A 72 -3.83 -17.60 -6.60
CA ASN A 72 -2.59 -17.08 -6.04
C ASN A 72 -2.20 -17.81 -4.76
N LEU A 73 -3.13 -17.98 -3.81
CA LEU A 73 -2.91 -18.69 -2.56
C LEU A 73 -2.57 -20.17 -2.78
N ALA A 74 -3.24 -20.85 -3.70
CA ALA A 74 -2.94 -22.24 -4.02
C ALA A 74 -1.53 -22.42 -4.58
N ALA A 75 -1.05 -21.44 -5.33
CA ALA A 75 0.28 -21.46 -5.91
C ALA A 75 1.38 -21.01 -4.92
N ALA A 76 1.08 -20.13 -3.98
CA ALA A 76 2.03 -19.65 -2.97
C ALA A 76 2.16 -20.60 -1.77
N PHE A 77 1.09 -21.28 -1.41
CA PHE A 77 1.03 -22.22 -0.28
C PHE A 77 0.47 -23.57 -0.73
N PRO A 78 1.20 -24.33 -1.58
CA PRO A 78 0.75 -25.65 -2.04
C PRO A 78 0.63 -26.64 -0.89
N GLU A 79 1.41 -26.46 0.17
CA GLU A 79 1.42 -27.30 1.39
C GLU A 79 0.17 -27.13 2.26
N LYS A 80 -0.54 -26.00 2.15
CA LYS A 80 -1.75 -25.76 2.94
C LYS A 80 -2.97 -26.42 2.30
N SER A 81 -3.88 -26.91 3.11
CA SER A 81 -5.17 -27.44 2.66
C SER A 81 -6.05 -26.33 2.03
N ALA A 82 -7.05 -26.73 1.26
CA ALA A 82 -8.01 -25.81 0.68
C ALA A 82 -8.76 -25.00 1.77
N ALA A 83 -9.06 -25.62 2.91
CA ALA A 83 -9.74 -24.98 4.03
C ALA A 83 -8.87 -23.90 4.69
N GLU A 84 -7.57 -24.16 4.88
CA GLU A 84 -6.62 -23.19 5.42
C GLU A 84 -6.45 -21.99 4.48
N ARG A 85 -6.31 -22.23 3.17
CA ARG A 85 -6.24 -21.15 2.17
C ARG A 85 -7.53 -20.33 2.11
N GLU A 86 -8.69 -20.95 2.28
CA GLU A 86 -9.97 -20.21 2.34
C GLU A 86 -10.08 -19.37 3.62
N LYS A 87 -9.56 -19.85 4.76
CA LYS A 87 -9.47 -19.08 6.01
C LYS A 87 -8.57 -17.83 5.83
N ILE A 88 -7.43 -17.99 5.16
CA ILE A 88 -6.56 -16.87 4.79
C ILE A 88 -7.34 -15.85 3.94
N LEU A 89 -8.02 -16.32 2.88
CA LEU A 89 -8.78 -15.45 1.97
C LEU A 89 -9.90 -14.68 2.68
N GLN A 90 -10.58 -15.31 3.64
CA GLN A 90 -11.58 -14.61 4.47
C GLN A 90 -10.94 -13.53 5.34
N GLY A 91 -9.72 -13.77 5.86
CA GLY A 91 -8.91 -12.77 6.55
C GLY A 91 -8.56 -11.59 5.64
N VAL A 92 -8.14 -11.86 4.40
CA VAL A 92 -7.83 -10.83 3.39
C VAL A 92 -9.02 -9.91 3.15
N TRP A 93 -10.21 -10.47 2.91
CA TRP A 93 -11.42 -9.66 2.72
C TRP A 93 -11.79 -8.88 3.97
N SER A 94 -11.70 -9.52 5.15
CA SER A 94 -11.96 -8.84 6.41
C SER A 94 -11.02 -7.67 6.63
N GLY A 95 -9.72 -7.90 6.45
CA GLY A 95 -8.68 -6.86 6.60
C GLY A 95 -8.86 -5.71 5.61
N LEU A 96 -9.18 -6.00 4.35
CA LEU A 96 -9.44 -4.97 3.35
C LEU A 96 -10.66 -4.12 3.71
N GLY A 97 -11.77 -4.74 4.15
CA GLY A 97 -12.96 -4.02 4.58
C GLY A 97 -12.70 -3.14 5.81
N GLN A 98 -11.93 -3.63 6.77
CA GLN A 98 -11.47 -2.85 7.92
C GLN A 98 -10.62 -1.66 7.47
N THR A 99 -9.62 -1.88 6.64
CA THR A 99 -8.75 -0.83 6.12
C THR A 99 -9.53 0.27 5.40
N MET A 100 -10.55 -0.09 4.59
CA MET A 100 -11.41 0.90 3.94
C MET A 100 -12.17 1.79 4.94
N VAL A 101 -12.63 1.21 6.03
CA VAL A 101 -13.31 1.95 7.10
C VAL A 101 -12.33 2.80 7.91
N GLU A 102 -11.16 2.28 8.18
CA GLU A 102 -10.09 2.92 8.94
C GLU A 102 -9.58 4.21 8.29
N TYR A 103 -9.69 4.33 6.97
CA TYR A 103 -9.42 5.60 6.29
C TYR A 103 -10.21 6.79 6.85
N VAL A 104 -11.42 6.52 7.37
CA VAL A 104 -12.31 7.54 7.95
C VAL A 104 -11.84 7.98 9.35
N PHE A 105 -10.99 7.17 9.99
CA PHE A 105 -10.55 7.33 11.37
C PHE A 105 -9.03 7.42 11.52
N LEU A 106 -8.28 7.64 10.45
CA LEU A 106 -6.82 7.67 10.51
C LEU A 106 -6.27 8.65 11.55
N ASP A 107 -6.95 9.78 11.71
CA ASP A 107 -6.64 10.80 12.72
C ASP A 107 -6.73 10.29 14.16
N LYS A 108 -7.61 9.32 14.41
CA LYS A 108 -7.85 8.70 15.72
C LYS A 108 -7.13 7.37 15.91
N LEU A 109 -6.89 6.64 14.81
CA LEU A 109 -6.24 5.33 14.85
C LEU A 109 -4.77 5.44 15.17
N VAL A 110 -4.10 6.48 14.67
CA VAL A 110 -2.69 6.74 14.95
C VAL A 110 -2.58 7.62 16.18
N ASP A 111 -3.00 7.02 17.30
CA ASP A 111 -2.79 7.53 18.64
C ASP A 111 -1.41 7.06 19.11
N ILE A 112 -0.39 7.80 18.74
CA ILE A 112 0.99 7.56 19.13
C ILE A 112 1.61 8.87 19.62
N ASP A 113 2.19 8.78 20.79
CA ASP A 113 3.08 9.78 21.34
C ASP A 113 4.50 9.20 21.34
N PRO A 114 5.43 9.78 20.57
CA PRO A 114 6.81 9.30 20.52
C PRO A 114 7.52 9.32 21.88
N GLU A 115 7.07 10.13 22.83
CA GLU A 115 7.62 10.20 24.18
C GLU A 115 6.99 9.18 25.15
N ARG A 116 5.85 8.56 24.74
CA ARG A 116 5.08 7.59 25.54
C ARG A 116 4.77 6.33 24.75
N LEU A 117 5.79 5.70 24.23
CA LEU A 117 5.64 4.48 23.43
C LEU A 117 5.02 3.35 24.25
N GLY A 118 4.03 2.68 23.67
CA GLY A 118 3.35 1.53 24.26
C GLY A 118 2.04 1.86 24.99
N GLU A 119 1.69 3.12 25.21
CA GLU A 119 0.42 3.50 25.83
C GLU A 119 -0.76 3.53 24.85
N GLY A 120 -0.51 3.64 23.54
CA GLY A 120 -1.53 3.75 22.49
C GLY A 120 -1.87 2.43 21.79
N ARG A 121 -2.60 2.55 20.67
CA ARG A 121 -2.97 1.42 19.82
C ARG A 121 -1.83 0.96 18.91
N ILE A 122 -0.81 1.77 18.74
CA ILE A 122 0.31 1.51 17.85
C ILE A 122 1.53 1.07 18.65
N GLU A 123 1.97 -0.15 18.41
CA GLU A 123 3.31 -0.60 18.83
C GLU A 123 4.29 -0.20 17.73
N VAL A 124 5.46 0.31 18.10
CA VAL A 124 6.53 0.63 17.15
C VAL A 124 7.76 -0.18 17.47
N VAL A 125 8.25 -0.90 16.45
CA VAL A 125 9.50 -1.66 16.49
C VAL A 125 10.51 -1.00 15.55
N GLY A 126 11.74 -0.82 16.01
CA GLY A 126 12.79 -0.11 15.28
C GLY A 126 12.69 1.42 15.47
N VAL A 127 12.31 1.88 16.65
CA VAL A 127 12.25 3.31 17.00
C VAL A 127 13.60 3.99 16.80
N ASP A 128 14.68 3.31 17.17
CA ASP A 128 16.06 3.73 16.95
C ASP A 128 16.37 4.00 15.47
N GLN A 129 15.79 3.21 14.57
CA GLN A 129 15.92 3.41 13.12
C GLN A 129 15.16 4.66 12.65
N PHE A 130 13.95 4.92 13.19
CA PHE A 130 13.21 6.15 12.89
C PHE A 130 13.99 7.38 13.32
N LEU A 131 14.54 7.36 14.54
CA LEU A 131 15.31 8.47 15.08
C LEU A 131 16.62 8.67 14.32
N ALA A 132 17.33 7.59 14.00
CA ALA A 132 18.56 7.66 13.21
C ALA A 132 18.31 8.27 11.83
N MET A 133 17.29 7.81 11.09
CA MET A 133 16.94 8.37 9.80
C MET A 133 16.52 9.84 9.88
N ARG A 134 15.84 10.25 10.95
CA ARG A 134 15.44 11.64 11.14
C ARG A 134 16.63 12.56 11.36
N ASP A 135 17.63 12.09 12.11
CA ASP A 135 18.68 12.92 12.69
C ASP A 135 20.02 12.85 11.90
N ASP A 136 20.18 11.90 10.95
CA ASP A 136 21.43 11.71 10.23
C ASP A 136 21.67 12.71 9.08
N GLY A 137 20.64 13.49 8.72
CA GLY A 137 20.70 14.49 7.65
C GLY A 137 20.91 13.90 6.25
N LYS A 138 20.66 12.60 6.04
CA LYS A 138 20.86 11.90 4.77
C LYS A 138 19.51 11.50 4.17
N PRO A 139 19.42 11.41 2.83
CA PRO A 139 18.25 10.81 2.20
C PRO A 139 18.15 9.32 2.52
N GLY A 140 16.95 8.78 2.53
CA GLY A 140 16.73 7.36 2.74
C GLY A 140 15.52 6.84 1.95
N ILE A 141 15.51 5.55 1.65
CA ILE A 141 14.43 4.90 0.93
C ILE A 141 13.72 3.92 1.86
N ILE A 142 12.40 4.04 1.95
CA ILE A 142 11.56 3.13 2.72
C ILE A 142 10.67 2.36 1.74
N PHE A 143 10.85 1.05 1.65
CA PHE A 143 9.93 0.21 0.90
C PHE A 143 8.93 -0.49 1.82
N SER A 144 7.75 -0.73 1.29
CA SER A 144 6.70 -1.47 1.97
C SER A 144 5.87 -2.31 1.01
N ALA A 145 4.84 -2.98 1.53
CA ALA A 145 3.89 -3.79 0.79
C ALA A 145 2.45 -3.50 1.23
N HIS A 146 1.46 -3.95 0.44
CA HIS A 146 0.04 -3.82 0.77
C HIS A 146 -0.36 -4.81 1.88
N LEU A 147 0.22 -4.63 3.08
CA LEU A 147 -0.04 -5.40 4.29
C LEU A 147 -0.88 -4.60 5.27
N ALA A 148 -1.88 -5.24 5.86
CA ALA A 148 -2.79 -4.65 6.85
C ALA A 148 -3.31 -3.27 6.42
N ASN A 149 -3.11 -2.25 7.26
CA ASN A 149 -3.36 -0.85 6.90
C ASN A 149 -2.02 -0.13 6.67
N TRP A 150 -1.51 -0.21 5.45
CA TRP A 150 -0.24 0.38 5.02
C TRP A 150 -0.20 1.92 5.10
N GLU A 151 -1.36 2.60 5.19
CA GLU A 151 -1.43 4.06 5.33
C GLU A 151 -0.90 4.53 6.70
N ILE A 152 -1.00 3.69 7.73
CA ILE A 152 -0.50 3.97 9.07
C ILE A 152 1.01 4.28 9.06
N LEU A 153 1.78 3.66 8.15
CA LEU A 153 3.24 3.85 8.08
C LEU A 153 3.63 5.31 7.90
N ALA A 154 3.01 6.00 6.94
CA ALA A 154 3.33 7.39 6.66
C ALA A 154 2.89 8.33 7.81
N VAL A 155 1.75 8.02 8.45
CA VAL A 155 1.28 8.81 9.60
C VAL A 155 2.20 8.64 10.80
N VAL A 156 2.65 7.40 11.08
CA VAL A 156 3.61 7.13 12.17
C VAL A 156 4.94 7.83 11.89
N ALA A 157 5.48 7.74 10.68
CA ALA A 157 6.71 8.43 10.31
C ALA A 157 6.60 9.95 10.56
N ALA A 158 5.49 10.56 10.15
CA ALA A 158 5.24 11.98 10.38
C ALA A 158 5.16 12.33 11.89
N ARG A 159 4.57 11.45 12.73
CA ARG A 159 4.51 11.63 14.19
C ARG A 159 5.89 11.57 14.85
N PHE A 160 6.81 10.78 14.29
CA PHE A 160 8.22 10.76 14.73
C PHE A 160 9.04 11.93 14.19
N GLY A 161 8.43 12.86 13.45
CA GLY A 161 9.15 13.96 12.83
C GLY A 161 10.03 13.55 11.65
N LEU A 162 9.76 12.38 11.05
CA LEU A 162 10.42 11.88 9.85
C LEU A 162 9.52 12.13 8.64
N PRO A 163 9.64 13.27 7.93
CA PRO A 163 8.83 13.55 6.76
C PRO A 163 9.23 12.61 5.60
N VAL A 164 8.27 11.87 5.10
CA VAL A 164 8.47 10.92 3.99
C VAL A 164 7.66 11.37 2.78
N VAL A 165 8.32 11.53 1.64
CA VAL A 165 7.66 11.73 0.36
C VAL A 165 7.14 10.39 -0.14
N SER A 166 5.82 10.20 -0.07
CA SER A 166 5.19 8.90 -0.35
C SER A 166 4.64 8.80 -1.76
N LEU A 167 5.05 7.75 -2.50
CA LEU A 167 4.46 7.42 -3.79
C LEU A 167 3.09 6.75 -3.61
N PHE A 168 2.07 7.32 -4.26
CA PHE A 168 0.72 6.77 -4.16
C PHE A 168 0.03 6.70 -5.54
N ARG A 169 -1.00 5.87 -5.64
CA ARG A 169 -1.85 5.82 -6.83
C ARG A 169 -3.08 6.72 -6.63
N ALA A 170 -3.13 7.82 -7.39
CA ALA A 170 -4.26 8.73 -7.33
C ALA A 170 -5.59 8.03 -7.70
N PRO A 171 -6.68 8.26 -6.92
CA PRO A 171 -8.01 7.82 -7.30
C PRO A 171 -8.42 8.39 -8.66
N THR A 172 -9.23 7.64 -9.42
CA THR A 172 -9.70 8.06 -10.75
C THR A 172 -10.80 9.12 -10.71
N ASN A 173 -11.40 9.37 -9.55
CA ASN A 173 -12.44 10.38 -9.35
C ASN A 173 -11.85 11.62 -8.68
N ASN A 174 -11.68 12.71 -9.43
CA ASN A 174 -10.97 13.91 -9.00
C ASN A 174 -11.60 14.62 -7.78
N VAL A 175 -12.93 14.59 -7.62
CA VAL A 175 -13.59 15.31 -6.50
C VAL A 175 -13.37 14.60 -5.16
N ILE A 176 -13.46 13.27 -5.15
CA ILE A 176 -13.16 12.47 -3.95
C ILE A 176 -11.64 12.45 -3.71
N ALA A 177 -10.86 12.51 -4.79
CA ALA A 177 -9.41 12.52 -4.72
C ALA A 177 -8.87 13.77 -4.02
N GLU A 178 -9.39 14.95 -4.35
CA GLU A 178 -8.88 16.23 -3.83
C GLU A 178 -9.11 16.35 -2.31
N ASP A 179 -10.36 16.11 -1.83
CA ASP A 179 -10.67 16.14 -0.39
C ASP A 179 -9.86 15.10 0.40
N LEU A 180 -9.75 13.88 -0.14
CA LEU A 180 -9.01 12.79 0.50
C LEU A 180 -7.50 13.08 0.50
N MET A 181 -6.97 13.63 -0.59
CA MET A 181 -5.56 13.96 -0.73
C MET A 181 -5.14 15.04 0.26
N GLN A 182 -5.92 16.12 0.36
CA GLN A 182 -5.62 17.22 1.28
C GLN A 182 -5.58 16.72 2.75
N GLN A 183 -6.52 15.86 3.14
CA GLN A 183 -6.50 15.25 4.48
C GLN A 183 -5.28 14.35 4.70
N ARG A 184 -4.90 13.58 3.69
CA ARG A 184 -3.72 12.69 3.77
C ARG A 184 -2.42 13.47 3.85
N GLU A 185 -2.24 14.50 3.04
CA GLU A 185 -1.03 15.34 3.06
C GLU A 185 -0.81 16.03 4.42
N GLN A 186 -1.90 16.46 5.07
CA GLN A 186 -1.82 17.02 6.42
C GLN A 186 -1.33 16.03 7.48
N MET A 187 -1.58 14.73 7.30
CA MET A 187 -1.25 13.70 8.28
C MET A 187 0.02 12.90 7.95
N MET A 188 0.34 12.76 6.67
CA MET A 188 1.34 11.80 6.16
C MET A 188 2.58 12.45 5.55
N GLY A 189 2.59 13.77 5.37
CA GLY A 189 3.60 14.47 4.60
C GLY A 189 3.28 14.49 3.10
N LYS A 190 4.29 14.80 2.27
CA LYS A 190 4.12 15.01 0.84
C LYS A 190 3.75 13.73 0.09
N LEU A 191 2.72 13.81 -0.74
CA LEU A 191 2.25 12.72 -1.57
C LEU A 191 2.58 12.98 -3.05
N VAL A 192 3.20 12.01 -3.71
CA VAL A 192 3.54 12.06 -5.15
C VAL A 192 2.69 11.05 -5.91
N ALA A 193 1.89 11.53 -6.85
CA ALA A 193 1.05 10.67 -7.67
C ALA A 193 1.88 9.80 -8.61
N SER A 194 1.64 8.49 -8.63
CA SER A 194 2.33 7.54 -9.50
C SER A 194 1.93 7.75 -10.96
N ASN A 195 2.62 8.67 -11.64
CA ASN A 195 2.49 9.03 -13.05
C ASN A 195 3.88 9.00 -13.74
N ARG A 196 3.97 9.49 -14.98
CA ARG A 196 5.22 9.50 -15.74
C ARG A 196 6.32 10.38 -15.13
N GLY A 197 5.95 11.39 -14.34
CA GLY A 197 6.88 12.30 -13.65
C GLY A 197 7.28 11.84 -12.26
N ALA A 198 6.59 10.85 -11.70
CA ALA A 198 6.76 10.43 -10.31
C ALA A 198 8.21 10.05 -9.94
N THR A 199 8.91 9.33 -10.83
CA THR A 199 10.32 8.96 -10.59
C THR A 199 11.21 10.19 -10.49
N PHE A 200 10.95 11.22 -11.29
CA PHE A 200 11.69 12.47 -11.23
C PHE A 200 11.41 13.24 -9.93
N GLU A 201 10.15 13.32 -9.52
CA GLU A 201 9.76 14.00 -8.26
C GLU A 201 10.35 13.28 -7.03
N VAL A 202 10.36 11.95 -7.03
CA VAL A 202 10.99 11.15 -5.96
C VAL A 202 12.51 11.34 -5.95
N GLY A 203 13.15 11.37 -7.13
CA GLY A 203 14.58 11.69 -7.25
C GLY A 203 14.90 13.07 -6.68
N ALA A 204 14.15 14.08 -7.09
CA ALA A 204 14.33 15.45 -6.59
C ALA A 204 14.12 15.57 -5.06
N ALA A 205 13.31 14.69 -4.45
CA ALA A 205 13.18 14.62 -3.00
C ALA A 205 14.48 14.09 -2.35
N LEU A 206 15.05 13.02 -2.90
CA LEU A 206 16.34 12.48 -2.42
C LEU A 206 17.49 13.50 -2.61
N ASP A 207 17.49 14.26 -3.72
CA ASP A 207 18.47 15.36 -3.95
C ASP A 207 18.42 16.44 -2.86
N ARG A 208 17.25 16.64 -2.24
CA ARG A 208 17.07 17.58 -1.11
C ARG A 208 17.38 16.97 0.26
N GLY A 209 17.82 15.72 0.31
CA GLY A 209 18.03 15.00 1.57
C GLY A 209 16.74 14.47 2.22
N GLU A 210 15.61 14.48 1.48
CA GLU A 210 14.33 13.97 2.00
C GLU A 210 14.27 12.44 1.92
N HIS A 211 13.41 11.83 2.74
CA HIS A 211 13.13 10.40 2.68
C HIS A 211 11.99 10.10 1.71
N VAL A 212 12.07 8.96 1.02
CA VAL A 212 11.02 8.53 0.09
C VAL A 212 10.44 7.18 0.49
N GLY A 213 9.11 7.07 0.42
CA GLY A 213 8.36 5.86 0.76
C GLY A 213 7.58 5.31 -0.42
N MET A 214 7.60 3.97 -0.61
CA MET A 214 6.85 3.34 -1.70
C MET A 214 6.42 1.91 -1.41
N LEU A 215 5.25 1.53 -1.93
CA LEU A 215 4.81 0.14 -1.98
C LEU A 215 5.39 -0.53 -3.24
N CYS A 216 6.13 -1.62 -3.07
CA CYS A 216 6.90 -2.25 -4.15
C CYS A 216 6.36 -3.62 -4.60
N ASP A 217 5.30 -4.13 -3.98
CA ASP A 217 4.82 -5.51 -4.10
C ASP A 217 3.89 -5.78 -5.29
N GLN A 218 3.51 -4.78 -6.07
CA GLN A 218 2.65 -4.96 -7.24
C GLN A 218 3.45 -5.32 -8.51
N HIS A 219 2.76 -5.95 -9.47
CA HIS A 219 3.34 -6.31 -10.76
C HIS A 219 3.83 -5.09 -11.55
N HIS A 220 5.05 -5.18 -12.09
CA HIS A 220 5.64 -4.14 -12.92
C HIS A 220 6.19 -4.73 -14.23
N SER A 221 5.41 -4.63 -15.30
CA SER A 221 5.66 -5.35 -16.57
C SER A 221 7.04 -5.13 -17.21
N ARG A 222 7.75 -4.07 -16.86
CA ARG A 222 9.10 -3.73 -17.36
C ARG A 222 10.20 -3.98 -16.33
N GLY A 223 9.86 -4.58 -15.20
CA GLY A 223 10.83 -4.89 -14.14
C GLY A 223 11.51 -6.23 -14.37
N PRO A 224 12.60 -6.50 -13.63
CA PRO A 224 13.29 -7.77 -13.67
C PRO A 224 12.37 -8.91 -13.22
N LYS A 225 12.68 -10.11 -13.69
CA LYS A 225 12.07 -11.35 -13.21
C LYS A 225 12.82 -11.80 -11.97
N VAL A 226 12.14 -11.75 -10.83
CA VAL A 226 12.69 -12.18 -9.54
C VAL A 226 11.82 -13.28 -8.92
N PRO A 227 12.37 -14.15 -8.06
CA PRO A 227 11.58 -15.15 -7.36
C PRO A 227 10.64 -14.49 -6.34
N PHE A 228 9.43 -15.01 -6.22
CA PHE A 228 8.44 -14.68 -5.20
C PHE A 228 7.54 -15.89 -4.98
N PHE A 229 7.58 -16.48 -3.80
CA PHE A 229 6.98 -17.79 -3.51
C PHE A 229 7.44 -18.89 -4.47
N GLY A 230 8.75 -18.93 -4.73
CA GLY A 230 9.36 -19.91 -5.64
C GLY A 230 8.99 -19.76 -7.12
N ARG A 231 8.27 -18.70 -7.51
CA ARG A 231 7.79 -18.47 -8.87
C ARG A 231 8.32 -17.13 -9.40
N PRO A 232 8.67 -17.03 -10.69
CA PRO A 232 9.13 -15.79 -11.26
C PRO A 232 8.01 -14.75 -11.35
N VAL A 233 8.30 -13.52 -10.93
CA VAL A 233 7.42 -12.36 -11.06
C VAL A 233 8.18 -11.18 -11.61
N HIS A 234 7.51 -10.33 -12.39
CA HIS A 234 8.06 -9.01 -12.72
C HIS A 234 7.86 -8.06 -11.53
N ALA A 235 8.96 -7.57 -10.96
CA ALA A 235 8.97 -6.66 -9.80
C ALA A 235 9.36 -5.23 -10.18
N ASN A 236 8.94 -4.27 -9.36
CA ASN A 236 9.30 -2.87 -9.56
C ASN A 236 10.76 -2.62 -9.09
N PRO A 237 11.69 -2.25 -9.99
CA PRO A 237 13.09 -2.04 -9.64
C PRO A 237 13.36 -0.65 -9.04
N LEU A 238 12.34 0.17 -8.81
CA LEU A 238 12.54 1.58 -8.45
C LEU A 238 13.37 1.76 -7.17
N VAL A 239 13.10 0.93 -6.15
CA VAL A 239 13.88 0.95 -4.88
C VAL A 239 15.37 0.75 -5.15
N ALA A 240 15.73 -0.34 -5.85
CA ALA A 240 17.13 -0.66 -6.13
C ALA A 240 17.79 0.36 -7.07
N ARG A 241 17.06 0.90 -8.05
CA ARG A 241 17.56 1.95 -8.95
C ARG A 241 17.86 3.25 -8.23
N LEU A 242 16.97 3.69 -7.35
CA LEU A 242 17.18 4.89 -6.55
C LEU A 242 18.35 4.67 -5.58
N ALA A 243 18.39 3.53 -4.89
CA ALA A 243 19.48 3.20 -3.99
C ALA A 243 20.84 3.15 -4.71
N ARG A 244 20.89 2.59 -5.95
CA ARG A 244 22.11 2.61 -6.79
C ARG A 244 22.55 4.03 -7.15
N HIS A 245 21.60 4.92 -7.43
CA HIS A 245 21.90 6.28 -7.90
C HIS A 245 22.33 7.20 -6.76
N TYR A 246 21.67 7.08 -5.61
CA TYR A 246 21.88 7.96 -4.46
C TYR A 246 22.81 7.38 -3.38
N ASP A 247 23.17 6.11 -3.50
CA ASP A 247 23.95 5.33 -2.50
C ASP A 247 23.45 5.57 -1.06
N CYS A 248 22.14 5.60 -0.89
CA CYS A 248 21.49 5.90 0.37
C CYS A 248 20.91 4.63 1.03
N PRO A 249 20.70 4.63 2.36
CA PRO A 249 20.11 3.50 3.08
C PRO A 249 18.72 3.11 2.56
N VAL A 250 18.45 1.81 2.58
CA VAL A 250 17.14 1.23 2.19
C VAL A 250 16.57 0.49 3.39
N HIS A 251 15.43 0.92 3.88
CA HIS A 251 14.74 0.30 5.01
C HIS A 251 13.44 -0.36 4.55
N GLY A 252 13.09 -1.45 5.18
CA GLY A 252 11.77 -2.06 5.02
C GLY A 252 10.83 -1.58 6.13
N ALA A 253 9.60 -1.20 5.79
CA ALA A 253 8.58 -0.88 6.78
C ALA A 253 7.30 -1.68 6.54
N ARG A 254 6.68 -2.18 7.60
CA ARG A 254 5.39 -2.86 7.51
C ARG A 254 4.46 -2.49 8.66
N THR A 255 3.16 -2.60 8.39
CA THR A 255 2.12 -2.58 9.41
C THR A 255 1.59 -3.99 9.60
N VAL A 256 1.48 -4.43 10.84
CA VAL A 256 0.84 -5.68 11.24
C VAL A 256 -0.39 -5.35 12.06
N ARG A 257 -1.55 -5.87 11.67
CA ARG A 257 -2.78 -5.77 12.46
C ARG A 257 -2.74 -6.77 13.60
N LEU A 258 -2.90 -6.27 14.82
CA LEU A 258 -2.98 -7.04 16.05
C LEU A 258 -4.44 -7.22 16.50
N PRO A 259 -4.72 -8.11 17.44
CA PRO A 259 -6.03 -8.21 18.07
C PRO A 259 -6.49 -6.88 18.70
N ASN A 260 -7.80 -6.72 18.89
CA ASN A 260 -8.43 -5.60 19.57
C ASN A 260 -8.17 -4.22 18.92
N GLY A 261 -8.07 -4.18 17.59
CA GLY A 261 -7.90 -2.93 16.84
C GLY A 261 -6.55 -2.24 17.04
N ARG A 262 -5.55 -2.97 17.54
CA ARG A 262 -4.17 -2.49 17.66
C ARG A 262 -3.38 -2.78 16.39
N PHE A 263 -2.27 -2.09 16.23
CA PHE A 263 -1.33 -2.30 15.13
C PHE A 263 0.10 -2.30 15.65
N ARG A 264 0.96 -2.98 14.92
CA ARG A 264 2.41 -2.85 15.08
C ARG A 264 2.98 -2.28 13.78
N VAL A 265 3.76 -1.23 13.92
CA VAL A 265 4.58 -0.65 12.86
C VAL A 265 6.01 -1.09 13.10
N GLU A 266 6.61 -1.70 12.09
CA GLU A 266 7.99 -2.19 12.16
C GLU A 266 8.83 -1.49 11.08
N LEU A 267 9.96 -0.91 11.49
CA LEU A 267 10.99 -0.39 10.60
C LEU A 267 12.24 -1.24 10.77
N THR A 268 12.72 -1.83 9.67
CA THR A 268 13.91 -2.68 9.72
C THR A 268 15.18 -1.84 9.85
N PRO A 269 16.29 -2.38 10.37
CA PRO A 269 17.62 -1.87 10.05
C PRO A 269 17.81 -1.72 8.53
N PRO A 270 18.82 -0.98 8.06
CA PRO A 270 19.15 -0.90 6.64
C PRO A 270 19.25 -2.30 6.03
N VAL A 271 18.52 -2.52 4.93
CA VAL A 271 18.60 -3.78 4.18
C VAL A 271 19.78 -3.70 3.23
N GLU A 272 20.77 -4.53 3.47
CA GLU A 272 21.92 -4.62 2.58
C GLU A 272 21.48 -5.18 1.22
N LEU A 273 21.64 -4.36 0.18
CA LEU A 273 21.38 -4.74 -1.20
C LEU A 273 22.67 -5.27 -1.83
N PRO A 274 22.59 -6.38 -2.60
CA PRO A 274 23.75 -6.93 -3.32
C PRO A 274 24.38 -5.89 -4.25
N ARG A 275 25.73 -5.94 -4.35
CA ARG A 275 26.51 -5.07 -5.23
C ARG A 275 27.13 -5.86 -6.39
N ASP A 276 27.33 -5.19 -7.51
CA ASP A 276 28.01 -5.73 -8.69
C ASP A 276 29.54 -5.68 -8.53
N ALA A 277 30.25 -6.11 -9.56
CA ALA A 277 31.73 -6.15 -9.56
C ALA A 277 32.38 -4.76 -9.44
N GLU A 278 31.63 -3.71 -9.85
CA GLU A 278 32.02 -2.31 -9.75
C GLU A 278 31.72 -1.71 -8.36
N GLY A 279 31.16 -2.49 -7.43
CA GLY A 279 30.80 -2.07 -6.08
C GLY A 279 29.50 -1.26 -6.00
N LEU A 280 28.75 -1.12 -7.12
CA LEU A 280 27.47 -0.45 -7.16
C LEU A 280 26.32 -1.45 -6.89
N ILE A 281 25.19 -0.98 -6.37
CA ILE A 281 24.04 -1.84 -6.13
C ILE A 281 23.59 -2.51 -7.44
N ASP A 282 23.57 -3.85 -7.47
CA ASP A 282 22.97 -4.62 -8.55
C ASP A 282 21.45 -4.47 -8.51
N VAL A 283 20.88 -3.88 -9.55
CA VAL A 283 19.45 -3.55 -9.58
C VAL A 283 18.57 -4.79 -9.56
N ASP A 284 18.94 -5.85 -10.25
CA ASP A 284 18.11 -7.06 -10.35
C ASP A 284 18.22 -7.88 -9.06
N ALA A 285 19.43 -8.09 -8.56
CA ALA A 285 19.65 -8.77 -7.29
C ALA A 285 19.12 -7.97 -6.10
N GLY A 286 19.24 -6.64 -6.11
CA GLY A 286 18.67 -5.75 -5.11
C GLY A 286 17.14 -5.78 -5.12
N THR A 287 16.53 -5.82 -6.31
CA THR A 287 15.08 -6.00 -6.44
C THR A 287 14.63 -7.36 -5.91
N ALA A 288 15.40 -8.42 -6.17
CA ALA A 288 15.13 -9.75 -5.63
C ALA A 288 15.23 -9.76 -4.09
N LYS A 289 16.24 -9.07 -3.52
CA LYS A 289 16.40 -8.93 -2.06
C LYS A 289 15.20 -8.22 -1.42
N VAL A 290 14.76 -7.10 -1.98
CA VAL A 290 13.56 -6.38 -1.51
C VAL A 290 12.34 -7.29 -1.55
N MET A 291 12.15 -8.03 -2.65
CA MET A 291 11.01 -8.95 -2.77
C MET A 291 11.09 -10.14 -1.81
N SER A 292 12.29 -10.61 -1.46
CA SER A 292 12.46 -11.68 -0.47
C SER A 292 12.06 -11.23 0.95
N VAL A 293 12.34 -9.97 1.30
CA VAL A 293 11.89 -9.38 2.58
C VAL A 293 10.36 -9.31 2.60
N VAL A 294 9.76 -8.81 1.52
CA VAL A 294 8.28 -8.75 1.40
C VAL A 294 7.67 -10.16 1.47
N GLU A 295 8.27 -11.17 0.82
CA GLU A 295 7.81 -12.56 0.89
C GLU A 295 7.83 -13.07 2.34
N GLY A 296 8.89 -12.78 3.10
CA GLY A 296 8.97 -13.11 4.51
C GLY A 296 7.78 -12.56 5.30
N TRP A 297 7.48 -11.28 5.14
CA TRP A 297 6.34 -10.65 5.80
C TRP A 297 4.99 -11.27 5.43
N VAL A 298 4.81 -11.59 4.14
CA VAL A 298 3.57 -12.23 3.67
C VAL A 298 3.44 -13.67 4.20
N ARG A 299 4.54 -14.39 4.38
CA ARG A 299 4.52 -15.73 4.97
C ARG A 299 4.14 -15.72 6.45
N GLU A 300 4.56 -14.69 7.20
CA GLU A 300 4.20 -14.50 8.61
C GLU A 300 2.72 -14.15 8.79
N HIS A 301 2.16 -13.29 7.93
CA HIS A 301 0.79 -12.79 8.01
C HIS A 301 0.06 -12.88 6.66
N PRO A 302 -0.14 -14.09 6.11
CA PRO A 302 -0.69 -14.24 4.77
C PRO A 302 -2.12 -13.70 4.64
N GLU A 303 -2.90 -13.67 5.71
CA GLU A 303 -4.25 -13.11 5.73
C GLU A 303 -4.29 -11.57 5.70
N GLN A 304 -3.14 -10.93 5.86
CA GLN A 304 -3.06 -9.46 5.87
C GLN A 304 -2.53 -8.85 4.57
N TRP A 305 -2.07 -9.67 3.60
CA TRP A 305 -1.59 -9.19 2.32
C TRP A 305 -2.67 -9.13 1.25
N LEU A 306 -2.53 -8.21 0.29
CA LEU A 306 -3.50 -7.99 -0.79
C LEU A 306 -3.38 -9.03 -1.91
N TRP A 307 -3.93 -10.24 -1.72
CA TRP A 307 -3.91 -11.33 -2.72
C TRP A 307 -4.79 -11.08 -3.95
N LEU A 308 -5.59 -10.03 -3.97
CA LEU A 308 -6.62 -9.76 -4.96
C LEU A 308 -6.07 -9.21 -6.29
N HIS A 309 -4.79 -8.91 -6.39
CA HIS A 309 -4.17 -8.44 -7.63
C HIS A 309 -3.42 -9.56 -8.37
N ASN A 310 -3.30 -9.42 -9.71
CA ASN A 310 -2.62 -10.41 -10.54
C ASN A 310 -1.10 -10.23 -10.46
N ARG A 311 -0.46 -10.84 -9.45
CA ARG A 311 0.97 -10.71 -9.19
C ARG A 311 1.81 -11.56 -10.15
N TRP A 312 1.34 -12.75 -10.52
CA TRP A 312 2.02 -13.70 -11.40
C TRP A 312 1.42 -13.65 -12.82
N ARG A 313 1.68 -12.57 -13.56
CA ARG A 313 1.28 -12.42 -14.98
C ARG A 313 2.34 -12.98 -15.89
#